data_f80fd8969315899b1def16685bc91d84
#
_entry.id   f80fd8969315899b1def16685bc91d84
#
_cell.length_a   1.000
_cell.length_b   1.000
_cell.length_c   1.000
_cell.angle_alpha   90.00
_cell.angle_beta   90.00
_cell.angle_gamma   90.00
#
_symmetry.space_group_name_H-M   'P 1'
#
loop_
_entity.id
_entity.type
_entity.pdbx_description
1 polymer ?
#
loop_
_entity_poly.entity_id
_entity_poly.type
_entity_poly.pdbx_seq_one_letter_code
_entity_poly.pdbx_strand_id
1 'polypeptide(L)'
;GSKFEANANKYSWVWKKATEKSRYRLFGKITTLFEEINEELSCTGMKLCINSEYAPEYLKEAAEQYAEVWQINEAMFVHGSGHRKTTQQRHYEKLKEYAAKLEEYVEKIKICGEDRNSYSKTDHSATFMRIKTDYMGNDQLLPAYNVQVGIADEYIAVVDVNQYRSDMDCFIPLMNKFYTTYGFYPKYPVADAGYGSYNNYIFCGQHGMEKYMKFTMFKKETTDKKYHEDPFRAVNFPIGEGGIMRCPNGKSFYLQYRKNVKGNKYGRQEEVYQCEDCSGCPYAEQCKKTDKNRTVRINRELTAMHQEVIENLESIQGALLRMNRSIQAEGTFGIMKNDRWYKRIVRRGIKSVLLEVFLVSIGHNLYTVSYTHLRAHET
;
A
#
# COMPACT_ATOMS: atom_id res chain seq x y z
N GLY A 1 -5.45 -1.34 14.40
CA GLY A 1 -4.43 -0.33 14.13
C GLY A 1 -4.96 1.09 14.09
N SER A 2 -4.10 2.06 14.20
CA SER A 2 -4.47 3.46 14.14
C SER A 2 -3.36 4.31 13.52
N LYS A 3 -3.75 5.34 12.77
CA LYS A 3 -2.81 6.27 12.16
C LYS A 3 -2.52 7.43 13.13
N PHE A 4 -1.23 7.71 13.32
CA PHE A 4 -0.73 8.81 14.13
C PHE A 4 0.03 9.80 13.27
N GLU A 5 -0.21 11.09 13.47
CA GLU A 5 0.50 12.15 12.76
C GLU A 5 1.99 12.10 13.12
N ALA A 6 2.84 12.20 12.11
CA ALA A 6 4.28 12.25 12.28
C ALA A 6 4.75 13.67 12.63
N ASN A 7 5.90 13.77 13.31
CA ASN A 7 6.60 15.03 13.52
C ASN A 7 7.30 15.48 12.23
N ALA A 8 6.52 15.86 11.23
CA ALA A 8 7.01 16.22 9.93
C ALA A 8 6.25 17.42 9.34
N ASN A 9 6.89 18.11 8.39
CA ASN A 9 6.26 19.22 7.69
C ASN A 9 5.12 18.71 6.80
N LYS A 10 3.93 19.32 6.96
CA LYS A 10 2.71 18.94 6.23
C LYS A 10 2.73 19.33 4.76
N TYR A 11 3.55 20.30 4.37
CA TYR A 11 3.57 20.88 3.03
C TYR A 11 4.79 20.47 2.21
N SER A 12 5.68 19.66 2.77
CA SER A 12 6.95 19.28 2.17
C SER A 12 7.03 17.78 1.96
N TRP A 13 6.61 17.31 0.78
CA TRP A 13 6.55 15.89 0.43
C TRP A 13 7.08 15.59 -0.97
N VAL A 14 7.33 14.31 -1.21
CA VAL A 14 7.68 13.74 -2.51
C VAL A 14 6.68 12.64 -2.87
N TRP A 15 6.12 12.71 -4.07
CA TRP A 15 5.25 11.69 -4.64
C TRP A 15 6.01 10.82 -5.62
N LYS A 16 6.07 9.49 -5.41
CA LYS A 16 6.76 8.53 -6.25
C LYS A 16 6.36 8.64 -7.72
N LYS A 17 5.06 8.55 -8.03
CA LYS A 17 4.55 8.65 -9.40
C LYS A 17 4.90 9.98 -10.10
N ALA A 18 4.89 11.10 -9.37
CA ALA A 18 5.26 12.38 -9.94
C ALA A 18 6.76 12.45 -10.25
N THR A 19 7.59 11.87 -9.38
CA THR A 19 9.04 11.76 -9.57
C THR A 19 9.37 10.84 -10.75
N GLU A 20 8.73 9.68 -10.86
CA GLU A 20 8.86 8.76 -11.99
C GLU A 20 8.49 9.43 -13.32
N LYS A 21 7.36 10.15 -13.35
CA LYS A 21 6.95 10.92 -14.52
C LYS A 21 7.95 12.01 -14.89
N SER A 22 8.53 12.70 -13.90
CA SER A 22 9.56 13.73 -14.11
C SER A 22 10.86 13.10 -14.62
N ARG A 23 11.26 11.96 -14.10
CA ARG A 23 12.40 11.17 -14.58
C ARG A 23 12.21 10.75 -16.04
N TYR A 24 11.06 10.25 -16.39
CA TYR A 24 10.75 9.87 -17.77
C TYR A 24 10.81 11.06 -18.74
N ARG A 25 10.29 12.22 -18.33
CA ARG A 25 10.41 13.45 -19.12
C ARG A 25 11.86 13.93 -19.27
N LEU A 26 12.68 13.70 -18.25
CA LEU A 26 14.10 14.02 -18.30
C LEU A 26 14.83 13.14 -19.30
N PHE A 27 14.49 11.85 -19.42
CA PHE A 27 15.06 10.98 -20.45
C PHE A 27 14.85 11.52 -21.87
N GLY A 28 13.65 12.02 -22.19
CA GLY A 28 13.42 12.67 -23.49
C GLY A 28 14.32 13.88 -23.74
N LYS A 29 14.54 14.72 -22.69
CA LYS A 29 15.46 15.87 -22.79
C LYS A 29 16.93 15.46 -22.96
N ILE A 30 17.33 14.37 -22.32
CA ILE A 30 18.68 13.81 -22.47
C ILE A 30 18.86 13.28 -23.88
N THR A 31 17.88 12.56 -24.42
CA THR A 31 17.91 12.08 -25.82
C THR A 31 18.12 13.23 -26.78
N THR A 32 17.32 14.30 -26.72
CA THR A 32 17.47 15.47 -27.58
C THR A 32 18.86 16.11 -27.40
N LEU A 33 19.34 16.26 -26.17
CA LEU A 33 20.68 16.80 -25.92
C LEU A 33 21.80 15.92 -26.53
N PHE A 34 21.65 14.60 -26.47
CA PHE A 34 22.62 13.66 -27.04
C PHE A 34 22.59 13.69 -28.58
N GLU A 35 21.44 13.92 -29.20
CA GLU A 35 21.32 14.15 -30.63
C GLU A 35 22.09 15.41 -31.04
N GLU A 36 21.85 16.54 -30.34
CA GLU A 36 22.58 17.82 -30.57
C GLU A 36 24.12 17.65 -30.40
N ILE A 37 24.55 16.95 -29.34
CA ILE A 37 25.97 16.70 -29.08
C ILE A 37 26.57 15.76 -30.12
N ASN A 38 25.87 14.71 -30.55
CA ASN A 38 26.35 13.78 -31.56
C ASN A 38 26.54 14.45 -32.93
N GLU A 39 25.69 15.43 -33.29
CA GLU A 39 25.88 16.25 -34.48
C GLU A 39 27.19 17.06 -34.39
N GLU A 40 27.47 17.68 -33.25
CA GLU A 40 28.75 18.41 -33.02
C GLU A 40 29.98 17.48 -33.03
N LEU A 41 29.85 16.27 -32.46
CA LEU A 41 30.92 15.29 -32.38
C LEU A 41 31.16 14.49 -33.67
N SER A 42 30.35 14.72 -34.71
CA SER A 42 30.43 13.96 -35.97
C SER A 42 31.82 13.95 -36.62
N CYS A 43 32.63 15.00 -36.41
CA CYS A 43 33.99 15.13 -36.92
C CYS A 43 35.06 14.50 -36.02
N THR A 44 34.73 14.08 -34.80
CA THR A 44 35.73 13.60 -33.80
C THR A 44 35.75 12.07 -33.68
N GLY A 45 34.83 11.36 -34.31
CA GLY A 45 34.69 9.89 -34.22
C GLY A 45 34.08 9.40 -32.90
N MET A 46 33.77 10.31 -31.96
CA MET A 46 33.08 9.99 -30.72
C MET A 46 31.57 10.07 -30.93
N LYS A 47 30.80 9.18 -30.25
CA LYS A 47 29.35 9.19 -30.27
C LYS A 47 28.78 8.75 -28.94
N LEU A 48 27.81 9.53 -28.36
CA LEU A 48 27.06 9.16 -27.19
C LEU A 48 25.92 8.22 -27.59
N CYS A 49 25.76 7.13 -26.82
CA CYS A 49 24.70 6.17 -27.10
C CYS A 49 23.34 6.70 -26.62
N ILE A 50 22.35 6.65 -27.51
CA ILE A 50 20.98 7.03 -27.20
C ILE A 50 20.22 5.78 -26.72
N ASN A 51 19.67 5.85 -25.51
CA ASN A 51 18.99 4.77 -24.84
C ASN A 51 17.56 5.19 -24.46
N SER A 52 16.68 4.22 -24.17
CA SER A 52 15.34 4.48 -23.63
C SER A 52 15.36 4.95 -22.17
N GLU A 53 16.38 4.56 -21.41
CA GLU A 53 16.63 4.94 -20.02
C GLU A 53 18.11 5.24 -19.82
N TYR A 54 18.39 6.15 -18.88
CA TYR A 54 19.75 6.58 -18.58
C TYR A 54 20.05 6.43 -17.09
N ALA A 55 21.29 6.03 -16.78
CA ALA A 55 21.84 6.06 -15.43
C ALA A 55 22.56 7.38 -15.16
N PRO A 56 22.56 7.91 -13.91
CA PRO A 56 23.29 9.13 -13.57
C PRO A 56 24.79 9.04 -13.89
N GLU A 57 25.39 7.88 -13.64
CA GLU A 57 26.81 7.59 -13.89
C GLU A 57 27.16 7.76 -15.36
N TYR A 58 26.31 7.26 -16.25
CA TYR A 58 26.52 7.39 -17.69
C TYR A 58 26.53 8.86 -18.16
N LEU A 59 25.68 9.71 -17.58
CA LEU A 59 25.68 11.14 -17.91
C LEU A 59 26.93 11.85 -17.37
N LYS A 60 27.44 11.44 -16.20
CA LYS A 60 28.71 11.97 -15.66
C LYS A 60 29.88 11.60 -16.56
N GLU A 61 29.98 10.34 -16.96
CA GLU A 61 30.97 9.86 -17.92
C GLU A 61 30.88 10.59 -19.27
N ALA A 62 29.68 10.76 -19.80
CA ALA A 62 29.42 11.50 -21.03
C ALA A 62 29.86 12.97 -20.91
N ALA A 63 29.67 13.61 -19.76
CA ALA A 63 30.13 14.98 -19.52
C ALA A 63 31.65 15.07 -19.46
N GLU A 64 32.32 14.10 -18.81
CA GLU A 64 33.78 14.03 -18.75
C GLU A 64 34.38 13.81 -20.14
N GLN A 65 33.90 12.85 -20.90
CA GLN A 65 34.32 12.57 -22.27
C GLN A 65 34.13 13.79 -23.20
N TYR A 66 32.95 14.47 -23.07
CA TYR A 66 32.68 15.67 -23.82
C TYR A 66 33.63 16.82 -23.46
N ALA A 67 33.98 16.96 -22.18
CA ALA A 67 34.95 17.95 -21.70
C ALA A 67 36.35 17.68 -22.21
N GLU A 68 36.79 16.43 -22.29
CA GLU A 68 38.10 16.04 -22.83
C GLU A 68 38.21 16.38 -24.32
N VAL A 69 37.18 16.03 -25.13
CA VAL A 69 37.19 16.32 -26.58
C VAL A 69 37.31 17.81 -26.86
N TRP A 70 36.59 18.65 -26.14
CA TRP A 70 36.55 20.09 -26.35
C TRP A 70 37.52 20.86 -25.43
N GLN A 71 38.37 20.18 -24.66
CA GLN A 71 39.32 20.77 -23.70
C GLN A 71 38.65 21.82 -22.81
N ILE A 72 37.45 21.49 -22.29
CA ILE A 72 36.64 22.42 -21.51
C ILE A 72 37.32 22.74 -20.18
N ASN A 73 37.57 24.02 -19.93
CA ASN A 73 38.11 24.53 -18.68
C ASN A 73 37.03 25.34 -17.95
N GLU A 74 36.54 24.81 -16.82
CA GLU A 74 35.47 25.46 -16.01
C GLU A 74 35.92 26.86 -15.49
N ALA A 75 37.22 27.11 -15.31
CA ALA A 75 37.71 28.41 -14.88
C ALA A 75 37.51 29.53 -15.93
N MET A 76 37.24 29.16 -17.19
CA MET A 76 36.97 30.09 -18.28
C MET A 76 35.49 30.29 -18.57
N PHE A 77 34.62 29.69 -17.74
CA PHE A 77 33.15 29.75 -17.97
C PHE A 77 32.60 31.15 -17.77
N VAL A 78 31.75 31.52 -18.72
CA VAL A 78 30.94 32.75 -18.60
C VAL A 78 29.76 32.45 -17.69
N HIS A 79 29.69 33.19 -16.57
CA HIS A 79 28.59 33.09 -15.62
C HIS A 79 27.50 34.15 -15.86
N GLY A 80 26.24 33.82 -15.58
CA GLY A 80 25.09 34.72 -15.71
C GLY A 80 24.13 34.37 -16.84
N SER A 81 22.99 35.08 -16.88
CA SER A 81 21.99 34.94 -17.91
C SER A 81 22.34 35.78 -19.13
N GLY A 82 22.83 35.18 -20.20
CA GLY A 82 23.13 35.91 -21.43
C GLY A 82 23.57 35.01 -22.57
N HIS A 83 23.63 35.58 -23.80
CA HIS A 83 24.01 34.87 -25.03
C HIS A 83 25.51 34.67 -25.21
N ARG A 84 26.34 34.99 -24.21
CA ARG A 84 27.80 34.91 -24.30
C ARG A 84 28.40 33.51 -24.08
N LYS A 85 27.62 32.55 -23.59
CA LYS A 85 28.06 31.16 -23.39
C LYS A 85 28.21 30.47 -24.73
N THR A 86 29.36 29.77 -24.91
CA THR A 86 29.56 28.89 -26.07
C THR A 86 28.56 27.73 -26.08
N THR A 87 28.38 27.11 -27.23
CA THR A 87 27.51 25.92 -27.35
C THR A 87 28.07 24.79 -26.50
N GLN A 88 29.38 24.57 -26.52
CA GLN A 88 30.06 23.56 -25.74
C GLN A 88 29.88 23.76 -24.23
N GLN A 89 30.02 25.01 -23.74
CA GLN A 89 29.71 25.30 -22.32
C GLN A 89 28.28 24.98 -21.95
N ARG A 90 27.30 25.32 -22.81
CA ARG A 90 25.88 25.05 -22.56
C ARG A 90 25.58 23.54 -22.52
N HIS A 91 26.15 22.76 -23.45
CA HIS A 91 25.95 21.31 -23.47
C HIS A 91 26.59 20.65 -22.26
N TYR A 92 27.79 21.02 -21.88
CA TYR A 92 28.46 20.51 -20.70
C TYR A 92 27.71 20.84 -19.41
N GLU A 93 27.26 22.09 -19.23
CA GLU A 93 26.46 22.49 -18.07
C GLU A 93 25.14 21.73 -18.00
N LYS A 94 24.47 21.50 -19.16
CA LYS A 94 23.24 20.71 -19.22
C LYS A 94 23.47 19.23 -18.88
N LEU A 95 24.55 18.63 -19.35
CA LEU A 95 24.91 17.25 -19.01
C LEU A 95 25.06 17.08 -17.48
N LYS A 96 25.82 18.00 -16.85
CA LYS A 96 25.99 18.02 -15.38
C LYS A 96 24.66 18.26 -14.64
N GLU A 97 23.85 19.20 -15.12
CA GLU A 97 22.54 19.49 -14.55
C GLU A 97 21.60 18.26 -14.64
N TYR A 98 21.57 17.59 -15.79
CA TYR A 98 20.70 16.42 -15.99
C TYR A 98 21.20 15.21 -15.21
N ALA A 99 22.53 15.02 -15.08
CA ALA A 99 23.09 13.98 -14.22
C ALA A 99 22.69 14.18 -12.76
N ALA A 100 22.84 15.40 -12.22
CA ALA A 100 22.46 15.73 -10.85
C ALA A 100 20.92 15.56 -10.61
N LYS A 101 20.08 16.00 -11.54
CA LYS A 101 18.63 15.81 -11.46
C LYS A 101 18.23 14.34 -11.51
N LEU A 102 18.89 13.56 -12.35
CA LEU A 102 18.62 12.14 -12.47
C LEU A 102 18.99 11.40 -11.19
N GLU A 103 20.14 11.73 -10.61
CA GLU A 103 20.59 11.22 -9.31
C GLU A 103 19.58 11.56 -8.19
N GLU A 104 19.11 12.81 -8.16
CA GLU A 104 18.07 13.24 -7.22
C GLU A 104 16.76 12.42 -7.38
N TYR A 105 16.33 12.15 -8.62
CA TYR A 105 15.13 11.35 -8.87
C TYR A 105 15.30 9.88 -8.49
N VAL A 106 16.46 9.30 -8.77
CA VAL A 106 16.79 7.92 -8.37
C VAL A 106 16.76 7.79 -6.85
N GLU A 107 17.41 8.73 -6.13
CA GLU A 107 17.41 8.72 -4.66
C GLU A 107 16.00 8.89 -4.07
N LYS A 108 15.19 9.81 -4.61
CA LYS A 108 13.80 10.00 -4.18
C LYS A 108 12.95 8.74 -4.37
N ILE A 109 13.11 8.04 -5.49
CA ILE A 109 12.41 6.78 -5.76
C ILE A 109 12.89 5.69 -4.82
N LYS A 110 14.20 5.61 -4.55
CA LYS A 110 14.82 4.68 -3.61
C LYS A 110 14.28 4.86 -2.18
N ILE A 111 14.16 6.11 -1.70
CA ILE A 111 13.57 6.42 -0.38
C ILE A 111 12.11 5.93 -0.30
N CYS A 112 11.32 6.08 -1.36
CA CYS A 112 9.95 5.54 -1.40
C CYS A 112 9.93 4.00 -1.31
N GLY A 113 10.90 3.32 -1.91
CA GLY A 113 10.90 1.86 -2.03
C GLY A 113 9.73 1.35 -2.90
N GLU A 114 9.42 0.05 -2.79
CA GLU A 114 8.36 -0.58 -3.61
C GLU A 114 6.95 -0.26 -3.10
N ASP A 115 6.74 -0.29 -1.80
CA ASP A 115 5.43 -0.32 -1.17
C ASP A 115 4.82 1.08 -0.90
N ARG A 116 5.65 2.12 -0.85
CA ARG A 116 5.20 3.48 -0.55
C ARG A 116 4.99 4.31 -1.81
N ASN A 117 4.02 5.19 -1.76
CA ASN A 117 3.76 6.15 -2.84
C ASN A 117 4.29 7.56 -2.57
N SER A 118 4.74 7.82 -1.35
CA SER A 118 5.18 9.16 -0.92
C SER A 118 6.01 9.10 0.36
N TYR A 119 6.77 10.16 0.61
CA TYR A 119 7.42 10.42 1.90
C TYR A 119 7.49 11.92 2.20
N SER A 120 7.67 12.27 3.48
CA SER A 120 7.92 13.65 3.89
C SER A 120 9.40 13.98 3.77
N LYS A 121 9.75 15.18 3.26
CA LYS A 121 11.15 15.63 3.16
C LYS A 121 11.81 15.83 4.54
N THR A 122 11.04 16.06 5.59
CA THR A 122 11.54 16.30 6.94
C THR A 122 11.55 15.05 7.82
N ASP A 123 10.82 14.00 7.42
CA ASP A 123 10.88 12.65 7.99
C ASP A 123 10.68 11.62 6.87
N HIS A 124 11.78 11.10 6.33
CA HIS A 124 11.77 10.17 5.21
C HIS A 124 11.03 8.85 5.51
N SER A 125 10.81 8.53 6.77
CA SER A 125 10.06 7.35 7.16
C SER A 125 8.55 7.58 7.23
N ALA A 126 8.08 8.82 7.33
CA ALA A 126 6.66 9.14 7.34
C ALA A 126 6.06 9.08 5.93
N THR A 127 4.87 8.49 5.82
CA THR A 127 4.10 8.38 4.57
C THR A 127 2.86 9.24 4.65
N PHE A 128 2.45 9.87 3.54
CA PHE A 128 1.21 10.64 3.49
C PHE A 128 -0.01 9.71 3.49
N MET A 129 -0.82 9.83 4.54
CA MET A 129 -2.00 9.00 4.80
C MET A 129 -3.19 9.88 5.17
N ARG A 130 -4.39 9.42 4.85
CA ARG A 130 -5.63 9.99 5.38
C ARG A 130 -5.77 9.59 6.84
N ILE A 131 -5.91 10.56 7.74
CA ILE A 131 -6.18 10.37 9.16
C ILE A 131 -7.66 10.71 9.41
N LYS A 132 -8.42 9.80 10.05
CA LYS A 132 -9.86 9.98 10.29
C LYS A 132 -10.22 11.20 11.13
N THR A 133 -9.31 11.63 11.99
CA THR A 133 -9.49 12.76 12.92
C THR A 133 -8.38 13.77 12.71
N ASP A 134 -8.33 14.38 11.52
CA ASP A 134 -7.55 15.60 11.34
C ASP A 134 -8.27 16.77 12.01
N TYR A 135 -7.54 17.73 12.52
CA TYR A 135 -8.18 18.87 13.21
C TYR A 135 -8.81 19.89 12.27
N MET A 136 -8.64 19.76 10.98
CA MET A 136 -9.30 20.57 9.97
C MET A 136 -10.65 19.96 9.55
N GLY A 137 -10.90 18.68 9.88
CA GLY A 137 -12.12 17.96 9.53
C GLY A 137 -12.38 17.81 8.03
N ASN A 138 -11.34 17.97 7.19
CA ASN A 138 -11.46 17.99 5.74
C ASN A 138 -10.80 16.78 5.06
N ASP A 139 -10.49 15.74 5.83
CA ASP A 139 -9.84 14.50 5.34
C ASP A 139 -8.47 14.72 4.68
N GLN A 140 -7.73 15.69 5.14
CA GLN A 140 -6.43 16.04 4.61
C GLN A 140 -5.44 14.89 4.72
N LEU A 141 -4.59 14.76 3.69
CA LEU A 141 -3.45 13.85 3.77
C LEU A 141 -2.37 14.47 4.65
N LEU A 142 -1.96 13.75 5.69
CA LEU A 142 -0.93 14.16 6.61
C LEU A 142 0.23 13.14 6.61
N PRO A 143 1.47 13.59 6.88
CA PRO A 143 2.56 12.66 7.14
C PRO A 143 2.23 11.87 8.40
N ALA A 144 2.26 10.54 8.30
CA ALA A 144 1.80 9.67 9.37
C ALA A 144 2.52 8.33 9.39
N TYR A 145 2.38 7.66 10.52
CA TYR A 145 2.71 6.25 10.71
C TYR A 145 1.45 5.45 11.01
N ASN A 146 1.40 4.24 10.51
CA ASN A 146 0.34 3.29 10.82
C ASN A 146 0.80 2.39 11.99
N VAL A 147 0.31 2.69 13.18
CA VAL A 147 0.64 1.97 14.41
C VAL A 147 -0.32 0.81 14.61
N GLN A 148 0.22 -0.36 14.76
CA GLN A 148 -0.51 -1.60 15.02
C GLN A 148 -0.22 -2.06 16.45
N VAL A 149 -1.26 -2.51 17.14
CA VAL A 149 -1.12 -3.15 18.46
C VAL A 149 -1.92 -4.45 18.48
N GLY A 150 -1.34 -5.50 19.05
CA GLY A 150 -2.07 -6.70 19.46
C GLY A 150 -2.39 -6.59 20.95
N ILE A 151 -3.67 -6.75 21.29
CA ILE A 151 -4.18 -6.60 22.65
C ILE A 151 -4.73 -7.95 23.09
N ALA A 152 -4.37 -8.35 24.30
CA ALA A 152 -4.88 -9.52 24.98
C ALA A 152 -5.17 -9.14 26.45
N ASP A 153 -6.39 -9.41 26.91
CA ASP A 153 -6.85 -9.11 28.26
C ASP A 153 -6.56 -7.67 28.71
N GLU A 154 -6.88 -6.70 27.84
CA GLU A 154 -6.67 -5.26 28.01
C GLU A 154 -5.19 -4.80 27.95
N TYR A 155 -4.22 -5.71 27.90
CA TYR A 155 -2.80 -5.39 27.80
C TYR A 155 -2.33 -5.34 26.33
N ILE A 156 -1.46 -4.41 26.03
CA ILE A 156 -0.76 -4.38 24.74
C ILE A 156 0.33 -5.44 24.77
N ALA A 157 0.12 -6.54 24.04
CA ALA A 157 1.03 -7.67 23.97
C ALA A 157 2.12 -7.47 22.90
N VAL A 158 1.79 -6.82 21.78
CA VAL A 158 2.72 -6.60 20.67
C VAL A 158 2.45 -5.27 19.99
N VAL A 159 3.51 -4.63 19.51
CA VAL A 159 3.46 -3.33 18.81
C VAL A 159 4.21 -3.43 17.50
N ASP A 160 3.66 -2.82 16.44
CA ASP A 160 4.35 -2.58 15.20
C ASP A 160 4.08 -1.18 14.66
N VAL A 161 5.05 -0.59 13.97
CA VAL A 161 4.93 0.71 13.32
C VAL A 161 5.21 0.54 11.84
N ASN A 162 4.23 0.85 11.03
CA ASN A 162 4.25 0.63 9.60
C ASN A 162 4.16 1.92 8.79
N GLN A 163 4.68 1.84 7.58
CA GLN A 163 4.60 2.89 6.57
C GLN A 163 3.46 2.65 5.56
N TYR A 164 2.71 1.54 5.72
CA TYR A 164 1.60 1.15 4.86
C TYR A 164 0.36 1.99 5.15
N ARG A 165 -0.33 2.40 4.08
CA ARG A 165 -1.59 3.16 4.19
C ARG A 165 -2.79 2.28 4.52
N SER A 166 -2.70 1.00 4.19
CA SER A 166 -3.72 -0.02 4.44
C SER A 166 -3.33 -0.88 5.63
N ASP A 167 -4.30 -1.19 6.49
CA ASP A 167 -4.11 -2.12 7.61
C ASP A 167 -3.96 -3.58 7.12
N MET A 168 -4.43 -3.86 5.90
CA MET A 168 -4.37 -5.17 5.25
C MET A 168 -2.93 -5.70 5.18
N ASP A 169 -1.97 -4.82 4.88
CA ASP A 169 -0.56 -5.16 4.74
C ASP A 169 0.19 -5.20 6.09
N CYS A 170 -0.48 -4.76 7.17
CA CYS A 170 0.11 -4.68 8.50
C CYS A 170 -0.11 -5.95 9.35
N PHE A 171 -1.04 -6.83 8.97
CA PHE A 171 -1.39 -8.00 9.77
C PHE A 171 -0.25 -9.00 9.89
N ILE A 172 0.29 -9.46 8.77
CA ILE A 172 1.37 -10.47 8.76
C ILE A 172 2.63 -9.98 9.50
N PRO A 173 3.11 -8.74 9.28
CA PRO A 173 4.22 -8.20 10.08
C PRO A 173 3.97 -8.22 11.59
N LEU A 174 2.76 -7.83 12.02
CA LEU A 174 2.39 -7.84 13.44
C LEU A 174 2.38 -9.26 14.02
N MET A 175 1.80 -10.23 13.30
CA MET A 175 1.77 -11.63 13.73
C MET A 175 3.16 -12.24 13.81
N ASN A 176 4.04 -11.93 12.86
CA ASN A 176 5.44 -12.38 12.91
C ASN A 176 6.19 -11.79 14.11
N LYS A 177 5.94 -10.52 14.45
CA LYS A 177 6.50 -9.93 15.69
C LYS A 177 5.96 -10.62 16.95
N PHE A 178 4.66 -10.92 16.98
CA PHE A 178 4.07 -11.68 18.07
C PHE A 178 4.76 -13.05 18.22
N TYR A 179 4.91 -13.78 17.11
CA TYR A 179 5.62 -15.06 17.11
C TYR A 179 7.07 -14.92 17.60
N THR A 180 7.80 -13.92 17.14
CA THR A 180 9.19 -13.68 17.56
C THR A 180 9.29 -13.41 19.07
N THR A 181 8.26 -12.79 19.64
CA THR A 181 8.24 -12.45 21.09
C THR A 181 7.84 -13.63 21.96
N TYR A 182 6.83 -14.41 21.52
CA TYR A 182 6.19 -15.41 22.37
C TYR A 182 6.45 -16.87 21.93
N GLY A 183 7.00 -17.12 20.76
CA GLY A 183 7.29 -18.45 20.22
C GLY A 183 6.06 -19.20 19.64
N PHE A 184 4.89 -18.56 19.59
CA PHE A 184 3.66 -19.14 19.01
C PHE A 184 2.81 -18.07 18.34
N TYR A 185 1.87 -18.48 17.48
CA TYR A 185 0.85 -17.59 16.91
C TYR A 185 -0.43 -17.63 17.74
N PRO A 186 -1.20 -16.51 17.82
CA PRO A 186 -2.47 -16.50 18.54
C PRO A 186 -3.50 -17.39 17.83
N LYS A 187 -4.23 -18.23 18.57
CA LYS A 187 -5.25 -19.09 17.97
C LYS A 187 -6.40 -18.31 17.33
N TYR A 188 -6.81 -17.22 17.96
CA TYR A 188 -7.96 -16.40 17.57
C TYR A 188 -7.57 -14.95 17.29
N PRO A 189 -6.93 -14.64 16.15
CA PRO A 189 -6.62 -13.25 15.80
C PRO A 189 -7.91 -12.54 15.33
N VAL A 190 -8.41 -11.62 16.15
CA VAL A 190 -9.64 -10.87 15.89
C VAL A 190 -9.32 -9.48 15.37
N ALA A 191 -9.82 -9.14 14.19
CA ALA A 191 -9.55 -7.83 13.59
C ALA A 191 -10.77 -7.30 12.79
N ASP A 192 -10.75 -6.02 12.45
CA ASP A 192 -11.81 -5.39 11.68
C ASP A 192 -11.71 -5.71 10.16
N ALA A 193 -12.63 -5.16 9.38
CA ALA A 193 -12.70 -5.40 7.94
C ALA A 193 -11.49 -4.86 7.15
N GLY A 194 -10.67 -4.01 7.75
CA GLY A 194 -9.45 -3.49 7.14
C GLY A 194 -8.35 -4.55 6.99
N TYR A 195 -8.44 -5.66 7.73
CA TYR A 195 -7.45 -6.74 7.70
C TYR A 195 -7.86 -7.94 6.86
N GLY A 196 -9.15 -8.09 6.55
CA GLY A 196 -9.67 -9.24 5.80
C GLY A 196 -9.19 -9.25 4.36
N SER A 197 -8.25 -10.13 4.06
CA SER A 197 -7.69 -10.30 2.71
C SER A 197 -7.32 -11.75 2.45
N TYR A 198 -7.23 -12.10 1.17
CA TYR A 198 -6.78 -13.42 0.74
C TYR A 198 -5.43 -13.80 1.40
N ASN A 199 -4.44 -12.90 1.35
CA ASN A 199 -3.12 -13.16 1.92
C ASN A 199 -3.17 -13.43 3.42
N ASN A 200 -3.95 -12.64 4.17
CA ASN A 200 -4.04 -12.78 5.61
C ASN A 200 -4.79 -14.07 6.00
N TYR A 201 -5.81 -14.46 5.24
CA TYR A 201 -6.52 -15.73 5.47
C TYR A 201 -5.66 -16.96 5.17
N ILE A 202 -4.89 -16.95 4.07
CA ILE A 202 -3.93 -18.03 3.78
C ILE A 202 -2.87 -18.11 4.88
N PHE A 203 -2.32 -16.97 5.29
CA PHE A 203 -1.35 -16.93 6.38
C PHE A 203 -1.91 -17.52 7.68
N CYS A 204 -3.16 -17.17 8.05
CA CYS A 204 -3.82 -17.79 9.19
C CYS A 204 -3.89 -19.31 9.07
N GLY A 205 -4.35 -19.83 7.93
CA GLY A 205 -4.45 -21.27 7.71
C GLY A 205 -3.11 -22.00 7.78
N GLN A 206 -2.05 -21.41 7.22
CA GLN A 206 -0.69 -21.99 7.25
C GLN A 206 -0.09 -22.05 8.67
N HIS A 207 -0.55 -21.19 9.58
CA HIS A 207 -0.02 -21.10 10.94
C HIS A 207 -1.00 -21.56 12.03
N GLY A 208 -2.05 -22.29 11.65
CA GLY A 208 -3.01 -22.84 12.61
C GLY A 208 -3.87 -21.80 13.34
N MET A 209 -4.00 -20.60 12.79
CA MET A 209 -4.85 -19.54 13.32
C MET A 209 -6.24 -19.60 12.71
N GLU A 210 -7.28 -19.50 13.52
CA GLU A 210 -8.65 -19.43 13.04
C GLU A 210 -8.99 -18.02 12.53
N LYS A 211 -9.87 -17.92 11.52
CA LYS A 211 -10.14 -16.68 10.81
C LYS A 211 -11.29 -15.90 11.46
N TYR A 212 -10.98 -14.91 12.32
CA TYR A 212 -11.94 -13.99 12.95
C TYR A 212 -11.80 -12.54 12.48
N MET A 213 -11.31 -12.35 11.25
CA MET A 213 -11.18 -11.03 10.63
C MET A 213 -12.29 -10.81 9.62
N LYS A 214 -13.11 -9.76 9.78
CA LYS A 214 -14.13 -9.38 8.80
C LYS A 214 -13.49 -9.02 7.46
N PHE A 215 -14.21 -9.20 6.36
CA PHE A 215 -13.86 -8.65 5.05
C PHE A 215 -14.74 -7.45 4.69
N THR A 216 -14.34 -6.68 3.71
CA THR A 216 -14.97 -5.38 3.37
C THR A 216 -16.49 -5.47 3.17
N MET A 217 -16.99 -6.57 2.56
CA MET A 217 -18.40 -6.75 2.27
C MET A 217 -19.14 -7.56 3.34
N PHE A 218 -18.50 -7.93 4.46
CA PHE A 218 -19.06 -8.79 5.51
C PHE A 218 -20.45 -8.35 5.96
N LYS A 219 -20.63 -7.03 6.27
CA LYS A 219 -21.95 -6.53 6.71
C LYS A 219 -23.02 -6.72 5.63
N LYS A 220 -22.70 -6.51 4.35
CA LYS A 220 -23.67 -6.72 3.27
C LYS A 220 -24.01 -8.19 3.06
N GLU A 221 -23.02 -9.08 3.17
CA GLU A 221 -23.23 -10.53 3.05
C GLU A 221 -24.13 -11.08 4.18
N THR A 222 -24.02 -10.52 5.39
CA THR A 222 -24.72 -11.06 6.56
C THR A 222 -26.04 -10.35 6.89
N THR A 223 -26.23 -9.08 6.49
CA THR A 223 -27.40 -8.29 6.91
C THR A 223 -28.25 -7.78 5.74
N ASP A 224 -27.71 -7.72 4.52
CA ASP A 224 -28.44 -7.24 3.34
C ASP A 224 -28.94 -8.42 2.51
N LYS A 225 -30.18 -8.86 2.78
CA LYS A 225 -30.81 -9.99 2.09
C LYS A 225 -30.86 -9.79 0.57
N LYS A 226 -31.15 -8.57 0.09
CA LYS A 226 -31.17 -8.26 -1.35
C LYS A 226 -29.81 -8.45 -2.00
N TYR A 227 -28.75 -8.07 -1.31
CA TYR A 227 -27.38 -8.25 -1.79
C TYR A 227 -26.97 -9.73 -1.75
N HIS A 228 -27.26 -10.43 -0.66
CA HIS A 228 -26.88 -11.85 -0.48
C HIS A 228 -27.61 -12.76 -1.48
N GLU A 229 -28.92 -12.56 -1.66
CA GLU A 229 -29.77 -13.38 -2.53
C GLU A 229 -29.86 -12.85 -3.97
N ASP A 230 -29.11 -11.80 -4.35
CA ASP A 230 -29.14 -11.24 -5.71
C ASP A 230 -28.81 -12.33 -6.76
N PRO A 231 -29.76 -12.74 -7.62
CA PRO A 231 -29.54 -13.81 -8.59
C PRO A 231 -28.53 -13.43 -9.66
N PHE A 232 -28.19 -12.16 -9.82
CA PHE A 232 -27.21 -11.70 -10.81
C PHE A 232 -25.77 -11.67 -10.26
N ARG A 233 -25.54 -12.01 -9.01
CA ARG A 233 -24.19 -12.20 -8.46
C ARG A 233 -23.64 -13.55 -8.91
N ALA A 234 -22.42 -13.52 -9.47
CA ALA A 234 -21.78 -14.72 -10.00
C ALA A 234 -21.58 -15.84 -8.95
N VAL A 235 -21.43 -15.49 -7.67
CA VAL A 235 -21.31 -16.46 -6.56
C VAL A 235 -22.62 -17.24 -6.33
N ASN A 236 -23.76 -16.68 -6.74
CA ASN A 236 -25.10 -17.28 -6.60
C ASN A 236 -25.53 -18.07 -7.85
N PHE A 237 -24.70 -18.10 -8.90
CA PHE A 237 -25.04 -18.85 -10.10
C PHE A 237 -24.97 -20.34 -9.82
N PRO A 238 -26.06 -21.11 -10.09
CA PRO A 238 -26.08 -22.53 -9.88
C PRO A 238 -25.04 -23.23 -10.77
N ILE A 239 -24.36 -24.22 -10.19
CA ILE A 239 -23.43 -25.08 -10.91
C ILE A 239 -24.19 -26.36 -11.26
N GLY A 240 -24.37 -26.60 -12.56
CA GLY A 240 -24.99 -27.79 -13.09
C GLY A 240 -24.02 -28.97 -13.21
N GLU A 241 -24.50 -30.06 -13.77
CA GLU A 241 -23.68 -31.23 -14.09
C GLU A 241 -22.48 -30.86 -14.97
N GLY A 242 -21.32 -31.45 -14.68
CA GLY A 242 -20.08 -31.12 -15.38
C GLY A 242 -19.38 -29.81 -14.94
N GLY A 243 -19.84 -29.18 -13.83
CA GLY A 243 -19.23 -27.97 -13.30
C GLY A 243 -19.53 -26.68 -14.09
N ILE A 244 -20.52 -26.72 -14.99
CA ILE A 244 -20.94 -25.59 -15.81
C ILE A 244 -21.80 -24.66 -14.99
N MET A 245 -21.39 -23.41 -14.88
CA MET A 245 -22.13 -22.37 -14.17
C MET A 245 -23.24 -21.82 -15.09
N ARG A 246 -24.45 -21.61 -14.56
CA ARG A 246 -25.59 -21.08 -15.31
C ARG A 246 -26.08 -19.75 -14.77
N CYS A 247 -26.43 -18.82 -15.64
CA CYS A 247 -27.04 -17.55 -15.23
C CYS A 247 -28.54 -17.71 -14.92
N PRO A 248 -29.20 -16.68 -14.35
CA PRO A 248 -30.65 -16.72 -14.08
C PRO A 248 -31.51 -16.96 -15.32
N ASN A 249 -31.04 -16.69 -16.52
CA ASN A 249 -31.70 -16.99 -17.80
C ASN A 249 -31.37 -18.40 -18.34
N GLY A 250 -30.72 -19.26 -17.54
CA GLY A 250 -30.39 -20.64 -17.94
C GLY A 250 -29.19 -20.77 -18.90
N LYS A 251 -28.60 -19.67 -19.35
CA LYS A 251 -27.43 -19.68 -20.25
C LYS A 251 -26.17 -20.11 -19.54
N SER A 252 -25.29 -20.84 -20.23
CA SER A 252 -24.05 -21.40 -19.72
C SER A 252 -22.92 -20.38 -19.68
N PHE A 253 -22.09 -20.46 -18.64
CA PHE A 253 -20.86 -19.72 -18.54
C PHE A 253 -19.68 -20.67 -18.66
N TYR A 254 -18.81 -20.41 -19.62
CA TYR A 254 -17.62 -21.22 -19.89
C TYR A 254 -16.37 -20.54 -19.35
N LEU A 255 -15.48 -21.32 -18.74
CA LEU A 255 -14.17 -20.87 -18.30
C LEU A 255 -13.34 -20.47 -19.54
N GLN A 256 -12.94 -19.22 -19.60
CA GLN A 256 -12.08 -18.71 -20.67
C GLN A 256 -10.61 -18.88 -20.34
N TYR A 257 -10.23 -18.42 -19.15
CA TYR A 257 -8.86 -18.53 -18.65
C TYR A 257 -8.79 -18.30 -17.14
N ARG A 258 -7.64 -18.68 -16.57
CA ARG A 258 -7.25 -18.33 -15.20
C ARG A 258 -6.24 -17.20 -15.22
N LYS A 259 -6.41 -16.23 -14.35
CA LYS A 259 -5.57 -15.05 -14.25
C LYS A 259 -4.94 -14.94 -12.87
N ASN A 260 -3.63 -14.77 -12.83
CA ASN A 260 -2.94 -14.42 -11.61
C ASN A 260 -3.26 -12.99 -11.19
N VAL A 261 -3.57 -12.78 -9.91
CA VAL A 261 -3.79 -11.45 -9.34
C VAL A 261 -2.46 -10.78 -9.05
N LYS A 262 -2.20 -9.64 -9.69
CA LYS A 262 -0.96 -8.89 -9.48
C LYS A 262 -0.80 -8.45 -8.02
N GLY A 263 0.44 -8.46 -7.52
CA GLY A 263 0.75 -8.04 -6.15
C GLY A 263 0.33 -9.04 -5.07
N ASN A 264 -0.09 -10.26 -5.44
CA ASN A 264 -0.41 -11.32 -4.51
C ASN A 264 0.82 -12.18 -4.20
N LYS A 265 1.11 -12.41 -2.91
CA LYS A 265 2.27 -13.19 -2.43
C LYS A 265 1.99 -14.69 -2.33
N TYR A 266 0.73 -15.11 -2.37
CA TYR A 266 0.27 -16.49 -2.15
C TYR A 266 -0.40 -17.11 -3.37
N GLY A 267 -0.07 -16.63 -4.57
CA GLY A 267 -0.51 -17.25 -5.82
C GLY A 267 -2.03 -17.14 -6.10
N ARG A 268 -2.71 -16.13 -5.58
CA ARG A 268 -4.13 -15.92 -5.84
C ARG A 268 -4.45 -15.90 -7.31
N GLN A 269 -5.37 -16.77 -7.74
CA GLN A 269 -5.88 -16.83 -9.11
C GLN A 269 -7.36 -16.46 -9.15
N GLU A 270 -7.78 -15.85 -10.23
CA GLU A 270 -9.18 -15.62 -10.57
C GLU A 270 -9.54 -16.42 -11.81
N GLU A 271 -10.64 -17.14 -11.75
CA GLU A 271 -11.24 -17.82 -12.89
C GLU A 271 -12.14 -16.82 -13.62
N VAL A 272 -11.92 -16.66 -14.92
CA VAL A 272 -12.68 -15.76 -15.77
C VAL A 272 -13.62 -16.58 -16.62
N TYR A 273 -14.91 -16.41 -16.39
CA TYR A 273 -15.99 -17.07 -17.14
C TYR A 273 -16.69 -16.07 -18.04
N GLN A 274 -17.16 -16.52 -19.21
CA GLN A 274 -17.96 -15.73 -20.13
C GLN A 274 -19.24 -16.49 -20.49
N CYS A 275 -20.35 -15.76 -20.52
CA CYS A 275 -21.63 -16.26 -21.00
C CYS A 275 -21.54 -16.63 -22.49
N GLU A 276 -22.14 -17.74 -22.86
CA GLU A 276 -22.20 -18.22 -24.25
C GLU A 276 -22.90 -17.21 -25.16
N ASP A 277 -24.04 -16.69 -24.74
CA ASP A 277 -24.82 -15.73 -25.50
C ASP A 277 -25.71 -14.87 -24.59
N CYS A 278 -25.62 -13.56 -24.72
CA CYS A 278 -26.43 -12.59 -24.03
C CYS A 278 -27.34 -11.78 -24.98
N SER A 279 -27.46 -12.19 -26.23
CA SER A 279 -28.32 -11.53 -27.22
C SER A 279 -29.79 -11.72 -26.88
N GLY A 280 -30.58 -10.66 -26.91
CA GLY A 280 -32.01 -10.72 -26.60
C GLY A 280 -32.35 -11.16 -25.18
N CYS A 281 -31.41 -11.13 -24.25
CA CYS A 281 -31.64 -11.53 -22.87
C CYS A 281 -32.59 -10.54 -22.16
N PRO A 282 -33.70 -11.00 -21.57
CA PRO A 282 -34.67 -10.12 -20.87
C PRO A 282 -34.09 -9.44 -19.64
N TYR A 283 -32.99 -9.98 -19.08
CA TYR A 283 -32.30 -9.46 -17.90
C TYR A 283 -31.05 -8.63 -18.26
N ALA A 284 -30.85 -8.26 -19.54
CA ALA A 284 -29.62 -7.62 -19.98
C ALA A 284 -29.30 -6.33 -19.19
N GLU A 285 -30.29 -5.47 -18.98
CA GLU A 285 -30.13 -4.20 -18.26
C GLU A 285 -29.70 -4.38 -16.80
N GLN A 286 -30.22 -5.40 -16.11
CA GLN A 286 -29.88 -5.68 -14.71
C GLN A 286 -28.58 -6.46 -14.58
N CYS A 287 -28.23 -7.25 -15.60
CA CYS A 287 -27.18 -8.22 -15.57
C CYS A 287 -25.85 -7.73 -16.11
N LYS A 288 -25.84 -6.89 -17.18
CA LYS A 288 -24.62 -6.42 -17.86
C LYS A 288 -24.65 -4.92 -18.11
N LYS A 289 -23.46 -4.32 -18.16
CA LYS A 289 -23.27 -2.87 -18.40
C LYS A 289 -22.72 -2.57 -19.82
N THR A 290 -22.51 -3.60 -20.62
CA THR A 290 -21.92 -3.48 -21.98
C THR A 290 -22.69 -4.36 -22.95
N ASP A 291 -22.57 -4.07 -24.26
CA ASP A 291 -23.24 -4.86 -25.31
C ASP A 291 -22.62 -6.26 -25.49
N LYS A 292 -21.43 -6.48 -24.98
CA LYS A 292 -20.74 -7.77 -25.06
C LYS A 292 -21.38 -8.83 -24.13
N ASN A 293 -21.10 -10.10 -24.40
CA ASN A 293 -21.45 -11.19 -23.50
C ASN A 293 -20.86 -10.96 -22.11
N ARG A 294 -21.64 -11.22 -21.07
CA ARG A 294 -21.22 -10.99 -19.69
C ARG A 294 -20.03 -11.84 -19.34
N THR A 295 -19.01 -11.20 -18.74
CA THR A 295 -17.85 -11.85 -18.16
C THR A 295 -17.87 -11.70 -16.65
N VAL A 296 -17.63 -12.78 -15.92
CA VAL A 296 -17.54 -12.80 -14.45
C VAL A 296 -16.20 -13.35 -14.00
N ARG A 297 -15.73 -12.88 -12.85
CA ARG A 297 -14.50 -13.34 -12.23
C ARG A 297 -14.82 -13.94 -10.88
N ILE A 298 -14.34 -15.14 -10.64
CA ILE A 298 -14.60 -15.89 -9.41
C ILE A 298 -13.27 -16.39 -8.85
N ASN A 299 -13.11 -16.26 -7.56
CA ASN A 299 -12.09 -16.97 -6.80
C ASN A 299 -12.82 -17.87 -5.77
N ARG A 300 -12.90 -19.15 -6.07
CA ARG A 300 -13.65 -20.12 -5.24
C ARG A 300 -13.02 -20.29 -3.86
N GLU A 301 -11.71 -20.27 -3.80
CA GLU A 301 -10.97 -20.39 -2.55
C GLU A 301 -11.24 -19.20 -1.62
N LEU A 302 -11.21 -17.97 -2.14
CA LEU A 302 -11.58 -16.79 -1.35
C LEU A 302 -13.04 -16.80 -0.93
N THR A 303 -13.93 -17.28 -1.79
CA THR A 303 -15.36 -17.43 -1.46
C THR A 303 -15.55 -18.42 -0.30
N ALA A 304 -14.87 -19.56 -0.34
CA ALA A 304 -14.90 -20.54 0.76
C ALA A 304 -14.33 -19.95 2.07
N MET A 305 -13.23 -19.21 2.00
CA MET A 305 -12.67 -18.52 3.18
C MET A 305 -13.63 -17.46 3.74
N HIS A 306 -14.35 -16.72 2.89
CA HIS A 306 -15.36 -15.77 3.35
C HIS A 306 -16.52 -16.48 4.06
N GLN A 307 -16.94 -17.63 3.56
CA GLN A 307 -17.97 -18.43 4.19
C GLN A 307 -17.50 -18.93 5.58
N GLU A 308 -16.29 -19.48 5.67
CA GLU A 308 -15.67 -19.87 6.94
C GLU A 308 -15.61 -18.70 7.94
N VAL A 309 -15.23 -17.50 7.48
CA VAL A 309 -15.21 -16.29 8.32
C VAL A 309 -16.60 -15.91 8.80
N ILE A 310 -17.62 -16.03 7.96
CA ILE A 310 -19.01 -15.77 8.36
C ILE A 310 -19.43 -16.75 9.47
N GLU A 311 -19.24 -18.05 9.26
CA GLU A 311 -19.56 -19.09 10.22
C GLU A 311 -18.85 -18.89 11.57
N ASN A 312 -17.53 -18.62 11.52
CA ASN A 312 -16.74 -18.33 12.71
C ASN A 312 -17.28 -17.12 13.47
N LEU A 313 -17.53 -16.00 12.76
CA LEU A 313 -17.94 -14.74 13.39
C LEU A 313 -19.40 -14.74 13.85
N GLU A 314 -20.28 -15.56 13.28
CA GLU A 314 -21.69 -15.72 13.71
C GLU A 314 -21.86 -16.76 14.80
N SER A 315 -20.84 -17.57 15.10
CA SER A 315 -20.84 -18.47 16.25
C SER A 315 -20.92 -17.68 17.58
N ILE A 316 -21.35 -18.36 18.65
CA ILE A 316 -21.38 -17.79 20.02
C ILE A 316 -19.97 -17.26 20.39
N GLN A 317 -18.93 -18.05 20.14
CA GLN A 317 -17.56 -17.64 20.37
C GLN A 317 -17.17 -16.41 19.54
N GLY A 318 -17.53 -16.39 18.27
CA GLY A 318 -17.26 -15.27 17.36
C GLY A 318 -17.97 -13.97 17.80
N ALA A 319 -19.18 -14.08 18.32
CA ALA A 319 -19.93 -12.94 18.86
C ALA A 319 -19.20 -12.35 20.10
N LEU A 320 -18.75 -13.20 21.02
CA LEU A 320 -17.98 -12.79 22.21
C LEU A 320 -16.63 -12.18 21.82
N LEU A 321 -15.88 -12.79 20.91
CA LEU A 321 -14.61 -12.27 20.42
C LEU A 321 -14.75 -10.91 19.74
N ARG A 322 -15.81 -10.69 18.96
CA ARG A 322 -16.09 -9.38 18.34
C ARG A 322 -16.41 -8.30 19.37
N MET A 323 -17.20 -8.65 20.39
CA MET A 323 -17.54 -7.73 21.48
C MET A 323 -16.29 -7.36 22.26
N ASN A 324 -15.49 -8.34 22.69
CA ASN A 324 -14.24 -8.11 23.42
C ASN A 324 -13.25 -7.28 22.60
N ARG A 325 -13.10 -7.56 21.31
CA ARG A 325 -12.24 -6.73 20.44
C ARG A 325 -12.67 -5.27 20.43
N SER A 326 -13.98 -5.00 20.32
CA SER A 326 -14.47 -3.61 20.31
C SER A 326 -14.14 -2.93 21.63
N ILE A 327 -14.39 -3.56 22.75
CA ILE A 327 -14.09 -3.00 24.08
C ILE A 327 -12.59 -2.78 24.25
N GLN A 328 -11.77 -3.80 24.02
CA GLN A 328 -10.33 -3.74 24.30
C GLN A 328 -9.59 -2.85 23.29
N ALA A 329 -9.77 -3.04 21.98
CA ALA A 329 -9.00 -2.32 20.99
C ALA A 329 -9.43 -0.85 20.87
N GLU A 330 -10.72 -0.57 20.87
CA GLU A 330 -11.22 0.80 20.80
C GLU A 330 -10.97 1.55 22.11
N GLY A 331 -11.11 0.87 23.25
CA GLY A 331 -10.77 1.39 24.57
C GLY A 331 -9.30 1.78 24.68
N THR A 332 -8.38 0.89 24.32
CA THR A 332 -6.94 1.17 24.37
C THR A 332 -6.56 2.38 23.51
N PHE A 333 -7.01 2.44 22.24
CA PHE A 333 -6.73 3.61 21.39
C PHE A 333 -7.47 4.87 21.88
N GLY A 334 -8.64 4.74 22.48
CA GLY A 334 -9.37 5.83 23.13
C GLY A 334 -8.54 6.45 24.26
N ILE A 335 -8.08 5.63 25.20
CA ILE A 335 -7.21 6.07 26.31
C ILE A 335 -5.93 6.74 25.76
N MET A 336 -5.23 6.09 24.82
CA MET A 336 -4.01 6.66 24.25
C MET A 336 -4.25 8.03 23.61
N LYS A 337 -5.27 8.17 22.76
CA LYS A 337 -5.48 9.37 21.93
C LYS A 337 -6.25 10.47 22.63
N ASN A 338 -7.28 10.13 23.42
CA ASN A 338 -8.18 11.09 24.01
C ASN A 338 -7.78 11.43 25.45
N ASP A 339 -7.60 10.43 26.29
CA ASP A 339 -7.33 10.68 27.71
C ASP A 339 -5.86 11.07 27.96
N ARG A 340 -4.92 10.51 27.17
CA ARG A 340 -3.48 10.81 27.25
C ARG A 340 -3.00 11.78 26.17
N TRP A 341 -3.86 12.29 25.31
CA TRP A 341 -3.56 13.25 24.25
C TRP A 341 -2.42 12.85 23.30
N TYR A 342 -2.09 11.55 23.24
CA TYR A 342 -1.06 11.03 22.35
C TYR A 342 -1.63 10.92 20.93
N LYS A 343 -1.78 12.06 20.24
CA LYS A 343 -2.34 12.17 18.88
C LYS A 343 -1.25 12.32 17.82
N ARG A 344 -0.05 12.73 18.23
CA ARG A 344 1.07 13.03 17.37
C ARG A 344 2.35 12.38 17.91
N ILE A 345 3.12 11.78 17.00
CA ILE A 345 4.45 11.25 17.24
C ILE A 345 5.43 12.42 17.47
N VAL A 346 6.30 12.31 18.45
CA VAL A 346 7.30 13.34 18.75
C VAL A 346 8.61 13.06 18.04
N ARG A 347 9.01 11.79 17.95
CA ARG A 347 10.26 11.35 17.32
C ARG A 347 10.14 11.25 15.81
N ARG A 348 11.30 11.19 15.12
CA ARG A 348 11.40 11.00 13.66
C ARG A 348 12.16 9.72 13.34
N GLY A 349 11.84 9.13 12.19
CA GLY A 349 12.44 7.89 11.71
C GLY A 349 11.83 6.65 12.37
N ILE A 350 11.60 5.61 11.56
CA ILE A 350 10.80 4.43 11.97
C ILE A 350 11.30 3.75 13.24
N LYS A 351 12.63 3.64 13.44
CA LYS A 351 13.21 2.99 14.64
C LYS A 351 12.92 3.78 15.91
N SER A 352 13.10 5.11 15.87
CA SER A 352 12.84 5.98 17.01
C SER A 352 11.34 6.09 17.32
N VAL A 353 10.50 6.09 16.28
CA VAL A 353 9.04 6.06 16.41
C VAL A 353 8.58 4.74 17.02
N LEU A 354 9.14 3.61 16.60
CA LEU A 354 8.84 2.31 17.21
C LEU A 354 9.18 2.28 18.70
N LEU A 355 10.36 2.82 19.08
CA LEU A 355 10.75 2.94 20.49
C LEU A 355 9.77 3.83 21.27
N GLU A 356 9.37 4.96 20.72
CA GLU A 356 8.40 5.86 21.33
C GLU A 356 7.06 5.16 21.59
N VAL A 357 6.50 4.50 20.56
CA VAL A 357 5.24 3.75 20.69
C VAL A 357 5.36 2.60 21.66
N PHE A 358 6.51 1.92 21.71
CA PHE A 358 6.78 0.86 22.67
C PHE A 358 6.75 1.38 24.11
N LEU A 359 7.42 2.50 24.39
CA LEU A 359 7.39 3.14 25.71
C LEU A 359 5.99 3.60 26.12
N VAL A 360 5.22 4.17 25.18
CA VAL A 360 3.80 4.53 25.42
C VAL A 360 2.98 3.29 25.76
N SER A 361 3.24 2.16 25.10
CA SER A 361 2.56 0.88 25.37
C SER A 361 2.89 0.30 26.72
N ILE A 362 4.15 0.40 27.17
CA ILE A 362 4.56 0.03 28.55
C ILE A 362 3.81 0.90 29.56
N GLY A 363 3.78 2.22 29.34
CA GLY A 363 3.05 3.14 30.21
C GLY A 363 1.55 2.84 30.27
N HIS A 364 0.94 2.44 29.15
CA HIS A 364 -0.44 1.98 29.13
C HIS A 364 -0.62 0.70 29.96
N ASN A 365 0.22 -0.29 29.79
CA ASN A 365 0.13 -1.55 30.53
C ASN A 365 0.31 -1.34 32.05
N LEU A 366 1.25 -0.49 32.46
CA LEU A 366 1.43 -0.13 33.89
C LEU A 366 0.18 0.57 34.44
N TYR A 367 -0.43 1.46 33.68
CA TYR A 367 -1.68 2.10 34.07
C TYR A 367 -2.81 1.07 34.24
N THR A 368 -2.96 0.13 33.31
CA THR A 368 -3.98 -0.93 33.37
C THR A 368 -3.80 -1.78 34.64
N VAL A 369 -2.57 -2.19 34.96
CA VAL A 369 -2.27 -2.92 36.22
C VAL A 369 -2.70 -2.11 37.43
N SER A 370 -2.27 -0.85 37.51
CA SER A 370 -2.60 0.02 38.67
C SER A 370 -4.11 0.23 38.80
N TYR A 371 -4.81 0.44 37.71
CA TYR A 371 -6.27 0.65 37.70
C TYR A 371 -7.02 -0.61 38.12
N THR A 372 -6.62 -1.78 37.64
CA THR A 372 -7.23 -3.07 38.02
C THR A 372 -6.99 -3.38 39.49
N HIS A 373 -5.79 -3.08 39.98
CA HIS A 373 -5.46 -3.29 41.41
C HIS A 373 -6.30 -2.40 42.34
N LEU A 374 -6.44 -1.12 42.01
CA LEU A 374 -7.28 -0.20 42.78
C LEU A 374 -8.75 -0.66 42.82
N ARG A 375 -9.31 -1.07 41.70
CA ARG A 375 -10.68 -1.58 41.63
C ARG A 375 -10.89 -2.85 42.44
N ALA A 376 -9.90 -3.74 42.49
CA ALA A 376 -9.97 -4.95 43.32
C ALA A 376 -9.98 -4.68 44.83
N HIS A 377 -9.54 -3.48 45.25
CA HIS A 377 -9.59 -3.06 46.66
C HIS A 377 -10.86 -2.25 47.03
N GLU A 378 -11.63 -1.79 46.02
CA GLU A 378 -12.88 -1.07 46.23
C GLU A 378 -14.12 -1.98 46.24
N THR A 379 -13.96 -3.27 45.89
CA THR A 379 -15.00 -4.31 45.94
C THR A 379 -14.75 -5.27 47.06
#